data_a7e6946979eb0a3a3810c0d7f7f474d0
#
_entry.id   a7e6946979eb0a3a3810c0d7f7f474d0
#
_cell.length_a   1.000
_cell.length_b   1.000
_cell.length_c   1.000
_cell.angle_alpha   90.00
_cell.angle_beta   90.00
_cell.angle_gamma   90.00
#
_symmetry.space_group_name_H-M   'P 1'
#
loop_
_entity.id
_entity.type
_entity.pdbx_description
1 polymer ?
#
loop_
_entity_poly.entity_id
_entity_poly.type
_entity_poly.pdbx_seq_one_letter_code
_entity_poly.pdbx_strand_id
1 'polypeptide(L)'
;EKFGFYTKKKFKGKLIWFHGASVGEILSILPLVEKLEKNKNINQILITSNTLSSSKILSNLKLKKTIHQFFPIDTNYLTKKFLDYWDPSLAIFIDSEIWPNMLIAIKKKSVPLMLLNARITKKTFKKWNLFNASAKNLFEKFDICLTSNLKSKKYLKILGAKKIKFIGNLKFSQTEKDKDYLNYNLKKFFLTKKIWCASSTHNTEENIC
;
A
#
# COMPACT_ATOMS: atom_id res chain seq x y z
N GLU A 1 5.52 11.72 -15.09
CA GLU A 1 6.11 11.05 -13.93
C GLU A 1 6.38 9.56 -14.21
N LYS A 2 5.39 8.77 -14.72
CA LYS A 2 5.55 7.33 -15.00
C LYS A 2 6.71 6.99 -15.95
N PHE A 3 7.10 7.92 -16.81
CA PHE A 3 8.21 7.81 -17.76
C PHE A 3 9.53 8.41 -17.24
N GLY A 4 9.68 8.60 -15.94
CA GLY A 4 10.91 9.08 -15.34
C GLY A 4 11.15 10.58 -15.45
N PHE A 5 10.11 11.38 -15.62
CA PHE A 5 10.18 12.84 -15.51
C PHE A 5 9.64 13.25 -14.14
N TYR A 6 10.49 13.81 -13.30
CA TYR A 6 10.15 14.15 -11.91
C TYR A 6 10.11 15.67 -11.75
N THR A 7 8.95 16.17 -11.32
CA THR A 7 8.71 17.61 -11.08
C THR A 7 8.78 17.97 -9.60
N LYS A 8 8.65 16.96 -8.73
CA LYS A 8 8.68 17.16 -7.28
C LYS A 8 10.13 17.14 -6.76
N LYS A 9 10.42 18.05 -5.83
CA LYS A 9 11.77 18.19 -5.26
C LYS A 9 12.04 17.10 -4.22
N LYS A 10 13.19 16.46 -4.31
CA LYS A 10 13.75 15.63 -3.25
C LYS A 10 14.42 16.51 -2.20
N PHE A 11 14.15 16.26 -0.92
CA PHE A 11 14.86 16.91 0.19
C PHE A 11 16.08 16.08 0.59
N LYS A 12 17.10 16.76 1.11
CA LYS A 12 18.27 16.07 1.70
C LYS A 12 17.85 15.33 2.97
N GLY A 13 18.38 14.12 3.20
CA GLY A 13 18.18 13.34 4.41
C GLY A 13 17.31 12.10 4.19
N LYS A 14 16.74 11.56 5.27
CA LYS A 14 16.01 10.28 5.25
C LYS A 14 14.67 10.42 4.55
N LEU A 15 14.49 9.66 3.48
CA LEU A 15 13.26 9.52 2.73
C LEU A 15 12.67 8.13 2.97
N ILE A 16 11.42 8.07 3.43
CA ILE A 16 10.63 6.85 3.52
C ILE A 16 9.70 6.80 2.31
N TRP A 17 9.76 5.72 1.55
CA TRP A 17 8.94 5.52 0.38
C TRP A 17 7.86 4.47 0.61
N PHE A 18 6.60 4.84 0.38
CA PHE A 18 5.45 3.95 0.35
C PHE A 18 4.95 3.77 -1.08
N HIS A 19 4.61 2.53 -1.44
CA HIS A 19 3.93 2.24 -2.69
C HIS A 19 2.65 1.45 -2.44
N GLY A 20 1.52 2.00 -2.92
CA GLY A 20 0.23 1.33 -2.96
C GLY A 20 -0.51 1.71 -4.23
N ALA A 21 -1.08 0.74 -4.94
CA ALA A 21 -1.70 0.97 -6.25
C ALA A 21 -3.05 1.67 -6.15
N SER A 22 -3.83 1.41 -5.11
CA SER A 22 -5.22 1.83 -4.97
C SER A 22 -5.43 2.85 -3.85
N VAL A 23 -6.55 3.57 -3.93
CA VAL A 23 -7.03 4.48 -2.88
C VAL A 23 -7.13 3.78 -1.52
N GLY A 24 -7.71 2.57 -1.48
CA GLY A 24 -7.90 1.84 -0.23
C GLY A 24 -6.59 1.42 0.44
N GLU A 25 -5.54 1.13 -0.34
CA GLU A 25 -4.20 0.86 0.17
C GLU A 25 -3.57 2.13 0.76
N ILE A 26 -3.67 3.25 0.04
CA ILE A 26 -3.15 4.54 0.51
C ILE A 26 -3.86 4.98 1.80
N LEU A 27 -5.18 4.90 1.84
CA LEU A 27 -5.94 5.26 3.06
C LEU A 27 -5.55 4.39 4.25
N SER A 28 -5.28 3.09 4.04
CA SER A 28 -4.92 2.17 5.13
C SER A 28 -3.62 2.53 5.84
N ILE A 29 -2.73 3.28 5.20
CA ILE A 29 -1.43 3.68 5.78
C ILE A 29 -1.42 5.12 6.30
N LEU A 30 -2.47 5.91 6.07
CA LEU A 30 -2.48 7.32 6.48
C LEU A 30 -2.20 7.52 7.98
N PRO A 31 -2.76 6.73 8.91
CA PRO A 31 -2.43 6.88 10.33
C PRO A 31 -0.95 6.67 10.64
N LEU A 32 -0.29 5.77 9.89
CA LEU A 32 1.16 5.57 10.00
C LEU A 32 1.93 6.76 9.41
N VAL A 33 1.52 7.25 8.24
CA VAL A 33 2.14 8.41 7.59
C VAL A 33 2.04 9.64 8.49
N GLU A 34 0.88 9.92 9.09
CA GLU A 34 0.67 11.03 10.04
C GLU A 34 1.60 10.95 11.27
N LYS A 35 1.87 9.74 11.78
CA LYS A 35 2.84 9.53 12.85
C LYS A 35 4.27 9.81 12.40
N LEU A 36 4.62 9.35 11.18
CA LEU A 36 5.95 9.56 10.61
C LEU A 36 6.20 11.03 10.25
N GLU A 37 5.17 11.78 9.85
CA GLU A 37 5.23 13.25 9.63
C GLU A 37 5.75 14.00 10.88
N LYS A 38 5.40 13.53 12.06
CA LYS A 38 5.82 14.12 13.35
C LYS A 38 7.25 13.74 13.75
N ASN A 39 7.84 12.73 13.11
CA ASN A 39 9.18 12.27 13.44
C ASN A 39 10.25 13.21 12.87
N LYS A 40 11.05 13.83 13.73
CA LYS A 40 12.12 14.78 13.35
C LYS A 40 13.25 14.12 12.52
N ASN A 41 13.45 12.81 12.68
CA ASN A 41 14.50 12.06 11.97
C ASN A 41 14.10 11.69 10.53
N ILE A 42 12.87 11.98 10.10
CA ILE A 42 12.37 11.75 8.74
C ILE A 42 12.25 13.11 8.06
N ASN A 43 12.95 13.28 6.95
CA ASN A 43 12.98 14.52 6.20
C ASN A 43 11.87 14.57 5.15
N GLN A 44 11.56 13.43 4.53
CA GLN A 44 10.55 13.34 3.47
C GLN A 44 9.86 11.99 3.46
N ILE A 45 8.59 11.99 3.09
CA ILE A 45 7.80 10.79 2.84
C ILE A 45 7.34 10.86 1.38
N LEU A 46 7.69 9.85 0.62
CA LEU A 46 7.22 9.67 -0.76
C LEU A 46 6.12 8.63 -0.77
N ILE A 47 4.97 8.97 -1.31
CA ILE A 47 3.89 8.02 -1.58
C ILE A 47 3.73 7.88 -3.08
N THR A 48 3.83 6.66 -3.60
CA THR A 48 3.56 6.39 -5.01
C THR A 48 2.28 5.59 -5.18
N SER A 49 1.51 5.94 -6.22
CA SER A 49 0.31 5.20 -6.60
C SER A 49 0.14 5.13 -8.11
N ASN A 50 -0.86 4.34 -8.56
CA ASN A 50 -1.15 4.16 -9.98
C ASN A 50 -2.38 4.94 -10.45
N THR A 51 -3.20 5.51 -9.53
CA THR A 51 -4.50 6.12 -9.84
C THR A 51 -4.52 7.62 -9.57
N LEU A 52 -5.27 8.36 -10.40
CA LEU A 52 -5.53 9.79 -10.20
C LEU A 52 -6.32 10.06 -8.91
N SER A 53 -7.23 9.15 -8.54
CA SER A 53 -8.02 9.27 -7.31
C SER A 53 -7.14 9.28 -6.06
N SER A 54 -6.09 8.44 -6.02
CA SER A 54 -5.12 8.44 -4.93
C SER A 54 -4.36 9.77 -4.83
N SER A 55 -3.97 10.32 -5.97
CA SER A 55 -3.31 11.63 -6.05
C SER A 55 -4.19 12.75 -5.49
N LYS A 56 -5.47 12.79 -5.90
CA LYS A 56 -6.44 13.78 -5.42
C LYS A 56 -6.67 13.71 -3.91
N ILE A 57 -6.78 12.50 -3.34
CA ILE A 57 -6.94 12.33 -1.90
C ILE A 57 -5.72 12.86 -1.15
N LEU A 58 -4.51 12.49 -1.58
CA LEU A 58 -3.28 12.94 -0.94
C LEU A 58 -3.08 14.45 -1.04
N SER A 59 -3.47 15.09 -2.15
CA SER A 59 -3.37 16.55 -2.31
C SER A 59 -4.29 17.33 -1.36
N ASN A 60 -5.40 16.73 -0.91
CA ASN A 60 -6.33 17.34 0.04
C ASN A 60 -5.87 17.21 1.51
N LEU A 61 -4.84 16.40 1.77
CA LEU A 61 -4.30 16.22 3.12
C LEU A 61 -3.25 17.30 3.41
N LYS A 62 -3.32 17.89 4.61
CA LYS A 62 -2.36 18.91 5.08
C LYS A 62 -1.07 18.24 5.59
N LEU A 63 -0.37 17.51 4.71
CA LEU A 63 0.90 16.84 5.02
C LEU A 63 2.07 17.72 4.54
N LYS A 64 3.04 17.96 5.42
CA LYS A 64 4.16 18.89 5.16
C LYS A 64 5.37 18.22 4.52
N LYS A 65 5.68 16.99 4.93
CA LYS A 65 6.84 16.22 4.46
C LYS A 65 6.47 15.19 3.41
N THR A 66 5.17 14.92 3.23
CA THR A 66 4.66 13.88 2.32
C THR A 66 4.38 14.47 0.96
N ILE A 67 4.89 13.81 -0.06
CA ILE A 67 4.61 14.11 -1.46
C ILE A 67 4.07 12.88 -2.18
N HIS A 68 3.26 13.12 -3.18
CA HIS A 68 2.76 12.06 -4.07
C HIS A 68 3.49 12.09 -5.41
N GLN A 69 3.74 10.91 -5.95
CA GLN A 69 4.33 10.65 -7.25
C GLN A 69 3.62 9.46 -7.89
N PHE A 70 3.44 9.46 -9.20
CA PHE A 70 2.99 8.23 -9.86
C PHE A 70 4.13 7.21 -9.92
N PHE A 71 3.78 5.94 -9.66
CA PHE A 71 4.72 4.83 -9.76
C PHE A 71 5.25 4.71 -11.20
N PRO A 72 6.56 4.52 -11.41
CA PRO A 72 7.12 4.35 -12.75
C PRO A 72 6.67 3.04 -13.38
N ILE A 73 6.68 2.96 -14.70
CA ILE A 73 6.49 1.69 -15.42
C ILE A 73 7.64 0.76 -15.01
N ASP A 74 7.30 -0.50 -14.67
CA ASP A 74 8.24 -1.49 -14.14
C ASP A 74 9.19 -2.04 -15.20
N THR A 75 10.08 -1.20 -15.68
CA THR A 75 11.20 -1.56 -16.58
C THR A 75 12.54 -1.31 -15.89
N ASN A 76 13.58 -2.03 -16.29
CA ASN A 76 14.92 -1.88 -15.70
C ASN A 76 15.44 -0.42 -15.77
N TYR A 77 15.19 0.26 -16.88
CA TYR A 77 15.62 1.65 -17.06
C TYR A 77 14.88 2.63 -16.15
N LEU A 78 13.54 2.56 -16.14
CA LEU A 78 12.71 3.51 -15.39
C LEU A 78 12.79 3.29 -13.88
N THR A 79 12.89 2.04 -13.43
CA THR A 79 13.07 1.71 -12.01
C THR A 79 14.42 2.18 -11.50
N LYS A 80 15.49 2.01 -12.29
CA LYS A 80 16.81 2.56 -11.96
C LYS A 80 16.77 4.09 -11.88
N LYS A 81 16.23 4.78 -12.90
CA LYS A 81 16.08 6.23 -12.94
C LYS A 81 15.28 6.77 -11.74
N PHE A 82 14.21 6.08 -11.36
CA PHE A 82 13.41 6.41 -10.18
C PHE A 82 14.23 6.32 -8.89
N LEU A 83 14.93 5.22 -8.69
CA LEU A 83 15.73 5.00 -7.49
C LEU A 83 16.97 5.91 -7.45
N ASP A 84 17.56 6.26 -8.59
CA ASP A 84 18.67 7.20 -8.65
C ASP A 84 18.23 8.61 -8.25
N TYR A 85 17.02 9.02 -8.62
CA TYR A 85 16.47 10.32 -8.25
C TYR A 85 16.00 10.37 -6.80
N TRP A 86 15.16 9.41 -6.38
CA TRP A 86 14.53 9.45 -5.06
C TRP A 86 15.41 8.90 -3.93
N ASP A 87 16.25 7.92 -4.21
CA ASP A 87 17.22 7.31 -3.29
C ASP A 87 16.64 7.11 -1.88
N PRO A 88 15.62 6.25 -1.72
CA PRO A 88 14.91 6.09 -0.47
C PRO A 88 15.77 5.35 0.56
N SER A 89 15.66 5.75 1.83
CA SER A 89 16.29 5.07 2.96
C SER A 89 15.54 3.79 3.39
N LEU A 90 14.26 3.69 3.01
CA LEU A 90 13.39 2.53 3.24
C LEU A 90 12.28 2.52 2.20
N ALA A 91 12.01 1.36 1.60
CA ALA A 91 10.90 1.14 0.70
C ALA A 91 9.85 0.23 1.35
N ILE A 92 8.57 0.64 1.33
CA ILE A 92 7.45 -0.06 1.93
C ILE A 92 6.38 -0.25 0.86
N PHE A 93 6.16 -1.50 0.45
CA PHE A 93 5.12 -1.88 -0.50
C PHE A 93 3.89 -2.40 0.26
N ILE A 94 2.70 -2.09 -0.24
CA ILE A 94 1.46 -2.33 0.48
C ILE A 94 0.67 -3.44 -0.21
N ASP A 95 -0.01 -4.27 0.59
CA ASP A 95 -0.94 -5.34 0.15
C ASP A 95 -0.23 -6.39 -0.73
N SER A 96 -0.49 -6.40 -2.03
CA SER A 96 0.03 -7.39 -2.99
C SER A 96 0.86 -6.77 -4.11
N GLU A 97 1.44 -5.61 -3.86
CA GLU A 97 2.23 -4.86 -4.84
C GLU A 97 3.61 -5.49 -5.05
N ILE A 98 3.69 -6.40 -6.02
CA ILE A 98 4.89 -7.15 -6.37
C ILE A 98 5.33 -6.75 -7.78
N TRP A 99 6.33 -5.90 -7.88
CA TRP A 99 6.88 -5.33 -9.09
C TRP A 99 8.30 -5.84 -9.34
N PRO A 100 8.51 -6.87 -10.18
CA PRO A 100 9.76 -7.61 -10.24
C PRO A 100 11.00 -6.76 -10.51
N ASN A 101 10.95 -5.88 -11.53
CA ASN A 101 12.11 -5.05 -11.86
C ASN A 101 12.43 -4.05 -10.74
N MET A 102 11.40 -3.45 -10.14
CA MET A 102 11.56 -2.52 -9.03
C MET A 102 12.16 -3.21 -7.79
N LEU A 103 11.65 -4.39 -7.41
CA LEU A 103 12.18 -5.15 -6.27
C LEU A 103 13.66 -5.54 -6.48
N ILE A 104 14.02 -5.95 -7.69
CA ILE A 104 15.42 -6.24 -8.05
C ILE A 104 16.27 -4.98 -7.95
N ALA A 105 15.80 -3.86 -8.49
CA ALA A 105 16.52 -2.60 -8.47
C ALA A 105 16.73 -2.06 -7.05
N ILE A 106 15.71 -2.15 -6.17
CA ILE A 106 15.79 -1.78 -4.75
C ILE A 106 16.90 -2.57 -4.05
N LYS A 107 16.95 -3.89 -4.28
CA LYS A 107 17.97 -4.74 -3.66
C LYS A 107 19.38 -4.50 -4.20
N LYS A 108 19.53 -4.19 -5.49
CA LYS A 108 20.82 -3.79 -6.06
C LYS A 108 21.38 -2.52 -5.40
N LYS A 109 20.51 -1.65 -4.91
CA LYS A 109 20.89 -0.43 -4.16
C LYS A 109 20.98 -0.65 -2.64
N SER A 110 20.82 -1.89 -2.17
CA SER A 110 20.85 -2.24 -0.73
C SER A 110 19.83 -1.46 0.11
N VAL A 111 18.75 -0.98 -0.51
CA VAL A 111 17.66 -0.31 0.21
C VAL A 111 16.84 -1.34 0.97
N PRO A 112 16.58 -1.15 2.28
CA PRO A 112 15.68 -2.02 3.04
C PRO A 112 14.28 -2.02 2.43
N LEU A 113 13.67 -3.23 2.33
CA LEU A 113 12.40 -3.43 1.64
C LEU A 113 11.41 -4.17 2.54
N MET A 114 10.24 -3.58 2.75
CA MET A 114 9.16 -4.13 3.56
C MET A 114 7.90 -4.36 2.72
N LEU A 115 7.21 -5.48 2.96
CA LEU A 115 5.83 -5.68 2.49
C LEU A 115 4.88 -5.50 3.67
N LEU A 116 4.08 -4.45 3.65
CA LEU A 116 3.17 -4.04 4.72
C LEU A 116 1.73 -4.41 4.37
N ASN A 117 0.95 -4.87 5.36
CA ASN A 117 -0.43 -5.34 5.18
C ASN A 117 -0.55 -6.44 4.13
N ALA A 118 0.49 -7.27 3.99
CA ALA A 118 0.65 -8.23 2.92
C ALA A 118 -0.54 -9.18 2.81
N ARG A 119 -1.13 -9.22 1.60
CA ARG A 119 -2.31 -10.03 1.29
C ARG A 119 -2.06 -10.82 0.01
N ILE A 120 -2.00 -12.14 0.14
CA ILE A 120 -1.89 -13.05 -1.00
C ILE A 120 -3.16 -13.89 -1.08
N THR A 121 -3.92 -13.76 -2.18
CA THR A 121 -5.10 -14.58 -2.43
C THR A 121 -4.70 -15.97 -2.92
N LYS A 122 -5.62 -16.97 -2.80
CA LYS A 122 -5.40 -18.32 -3.34
C LYS A 122 -5.07 -18.28 -4.85
N LYS A 123 -5.76 -17.41 -5.61
CA LYS A 123 -5.55 -17.22 -7.04
C LYS A 123 -4.14 -16.68 -7.34
N THR A 124 -3.72 -15.64 -6.61
CA THR A 124 -2.38 -15.05 -6.74
C THR A 124 -1.29 -16.03 -6.33
N PHE A 125 -1.49 -16.75 -5.22
CA PHE A 125 -0.57 -17.79 -4.77
C PHE A 125 -0.36 -18.86 -5.83
N LYS A 126 -1.45 -19.41 -6.42
CA LYS A 126 -1.34 -20.41 -7.49
C LYS A 126 -0.53 -19.90 -8.69
N LYS A 127 -0.76 -18.65 -9.13
CA LYS A 127 -0.01 -18.04 -10.21
C LYS A 127 1.49 -17.96 -9.91
N TRP A 128 1.87 -17.44 -8.76
CA TRP A 128 3.28 -17.35 -8.36
C TRP A 128 3.93 -18.72 -8.18
N ASN A 129 3.19 -19.69 -7.67
CA ASN A 129 3.69 -21.04 -7.42
C ASN A 129 4.00 -21.83 -8.71
N LEU A 130 3.36 -21.46 -9.84
CA LEU A 130 3.71 -22.01 -11.17
C LEU A 130 5.16 -21.68 -11.55
N PHE A 131 5.67 -20.53 -11.11
CA PHE A 131 7.03 -20.06 -11.35
C PHE A 131 7.87 -20.09 -10.06
N ASN A 132 7.86 -21.21 -9.36
CA ASN A 132 8.34 -21.34 -7.99
C ASN A 132 9.77 -20.77 -7.78
N ALA A 133 10.72 -21.07 -8.65
CA ALA A 133 12.09 -20.57 -8.54
C ALA A 133 12.15 -19.03 -8.63
N SER A 134 11.45 -18.45 -9.62
CA SER A 134 11.37 -16.99 -9.80
C SER A 134 10.63 -16.34 -8.65
N ALA A 135 9.54 -16.95 -8.16
CA ALA A 135 8.79 -16.45 -7.01
C ALA A 135 9.68 -16.41 -5.75
N LYS A 136 10.38 -17.50 -5.44
CA LYS A 136 11.32 -17.55 -4.30
C LYS A 136 12.35 -16.43 -4.40
N ASN A 137 12.97 -16.27 -5.55
CA ASN A 137 13.98 -15.22 -5.78
C ASN A 137 13.39 -13.80 -5.55
N LEU A 138 12.14 -13.57 -5.89
CA LEU A 138 11.48 -12.26 -5.68
C LEU A 138 11.07 -12.05 -4.23
N PHE A 139 10.36 -13.02 -3.63
CA PHE A 139 9.80 -12.85 -2.29
C PHE A 139 10.87 -12.86 -1.19
N GLU A 140 12.02 -13.53 -1.38
CA GLU A 140 13.14 -13.45 -0.44
C GLU A 140 13.85 -12.08 -0.41
N LYS A 141 13.55 -11.19 -1.40
CA LYS A 141 14.09 -9.83 -1.41
C LYS A 141 13.44 -8.94 -0.35
N PHE A 142 12.27 -9.30 0.18
CA PHE A 142 11.70 -8.57 1.30
C PHE A 142 12.45 -8.85 2.59
N ASP A 143 12.95 -7.81 3.24
CA ASP A 143 13.62 -7.93 4.54
C ASP A 143 12.61 -8.31 5.63
N ILE A 144 11.34 -7.88 5.49
CA ILE A 144 10.23 -8.28 6.35
C ILE A 144 8.89 -8.18 5.60
N CYS A 145 8.01 -9.16 5.85
CA CYS A 145 6.62 -9.15 5.41
C CYS A 145 5.70 -9.11 6.62
N LEU A 146 4.87 -8.08 6.70
CA LEU A 146 3.85 -7.89 7.75
C LEU A 146 2.48 -8.23 7.16
N THR A 147 1.90 -9.36 7.55
CA THR A 147 0.72 -9.92 6.88
C THR A 147 -0.59 -9.52 7.54
N SER A 148 -1.61 -9.29 6.72
CA SER A 148 -2.97 -8.95 7.13
C SER A 148 -3.78 -10.15 7.65
N ASN A 149 -3.40 -11.39 7.29
CA ASN A 149 -4.08 -12.62 7.70
C ASN A 149 -3.14 -13.83 7.69
N LEU A 150 -3.53 -14.90 8.39
CA LEU A 150 -2.74 -16.11 8.55
C LEU A 150 -2.58 -16.91 7.24
N LYS A 151 -3.57 -16.84 6.33
CA LYS A 151 -3.46 -17.49 5.01
C LYS A 151 -2.34 -16.89 4.18
N SER A 152 -2.26 -15.56 4.14
CA SER A 152 -1.18 -14.84 3.47
C SER A 152 0.19 -15.14 4.08
N LYS A 153 0.28 -15.27 5.42
CA LYS A 153 1.50 -15.70 6.11
C LYS A 153 1.97 -17.07 5.60
N LYS A 154 1.05 -18.06 5.49
CA LYS A 154 1.38 -19.40 4.97
C LYS A 154 1.85 -19.32 3.51
N TYR A 155 1.15 -18.60 2.66
CA TYR A 155 1.50 -18.47 1.25
C TYR A 155 2.84 -17.79 1.04
N LEU A 156 3.12 -16.68 1.74
CA LEU A 156 4.40 -15.99 1.64
C LEU A 156 5.58 -16.85 2.09
N LYS A 157 5.40 -17.70 3.11
CA LYS A 157 6.42 -18.65 3.54
C LYS A 157 6.76 -19.63 2.43
N ILE A 158 5.76 -20.19 1.73
CA ILE A 158 5.96 -21.11 0.60
C ILE A 158 6.63 -20.39 -0.58
N LEU A 159 6.25 -19.14 -0.84
CA LEU A 159 6.82 -18.30 -1.90
C LEU A 159 8.23 -17.80 -1.61
N GLY A 160 8.81 -18.09 -0.44
CA GLY A 160 10.21 -17.81 -0.14
C GLY A 160 10.49 -16.60 0.74
N ALA A 161 9.48 -15.89 1.24
CA ALA A 161 9.70 -14.79 2.17
C ALA A 161 10.31 -15.30 3.49
N LYS A 162 11.40 -14.67 3.96
CA LYS A 162 12.21 -15.15 5.09
C LYS A 162 11.68 -14.69 6.45
N LYS A 163 11.39 -13.40 6.60
CA LYS A 163 10.89 -12.81 7.85
C LYS A 163 9.44 -12.41 7.69
N ILE A 164 8.54 -13.13 8.36
CA ILE A 164 7.10 -12.89 8.22
C ILE A 164 6.47 -12.77 9.61
N LYS A 165 5.75 -11.66 9.85
CA LYS A 165 4.94 -11.44 11.06
C LYS A 165 3.49 -11.22 10.68
N PHE A 166 2.57 -11.78 11.44
CA PHE A 166 1.14 -11.47 11.35
C PHE A 166 0.85 -10.26 12.24
N ILE A 167 0.20 -9.24 11.67
CA ILE A 167 -0.14 -8.00 12.38
C ILE A 167 -1.63 -7.66 12.34
N GLY A 168 -2.43 -8.42 11.60
CA GLY A 168 -3.82 -8.05 11.32
C GLY A 168 -3.93 -7.09 10.12
N ASN A 169 -5.17 -6.72 9.78
CA ASN A 169 -5.43 -5.85 8.64
C ASN A 169 -5.44 -4.38 9.08
N LEU A 170 -4.56 -3.58 8.50
CA LEU A 170 -4.44 -2.15 8.80
C LEU A 170 -5.71 -1.34 8.51
N LYS A 171 -6.60 -1.82 7.65
CA LYS A 171 -7.90 -1.16 7.41
C LYS A 171 -8.75 -1.07 8.66
N PHE A 172 -8.58 -2.00 9.62
CA PHE A 172 -9.28 -1.96 10.90
C PHE A 172 -8.60 -1.05 11.94
N SER A 173 -7.40 -0.55 11.69
CA SER A 173 -6.74 0.41 12.57
C SER A 173 -7.18 1.86 12.33
N GLN A 174 -8.03 2.10 11.34
CA GLN A 174 -8.70 3.38 11.15
C GLN A 174 -9.84 3.45 12.19
N THR A 175 -9.45 3.77 13.42
CA THR A 175 -10.41 3.96 14.53
C THR A 175 -11.18 5.26 14.36
N GLU A 176 -12.51 5.13 14.32
CA GLU A 176 -13.47 5.97 15.09
C GLU A 176 -13.41 7.50 15.00
N LYS A 177 -12.79 8.12 13.97
CA LYS A 177 -12.98 9.57 13.78
C LYS A 177 -14.35 9.95 13.19
N ASP A 178 -15.14 8.96 12.75
CA ASP A 178 -16.41 9.20 12.04
C ASP A 178 -17.65 8.72 12.80
N LYS A 179 -17.63 8.73 14.14
CA LYS A 179 -18.80 8.27 14.91
C LYS A 179 -20.00 9.22 14.95
N ASP A 180 -19.88 10.44 14.46
CA ASP A 180 -20.91 11.47 14.71
C ASP A 180 -21.51 12.23 13.52
N TYR A 181 -21.45 11.69 12.30
CA TYR A 181 -22.09 12.34 11.14
C TYR A 181 -23.52 11.88 10.82
N LEU A 182 -24.11 10.98 11.62
CA LEU A 182 -25.51 10.67 11.43
C LEU A 182 -26.35 11.78 12.02
N ASN A 183 -27.04 12.54 11.15
CA ASN A 183 -28.07 13.49 11.53
C ASN A 183 -29.04 12.81 12.53
N TYR A 184 -29.46 13.53 13.58
CA TYR A 184 -30.35 13.03 14.63
C TYR A 184 -31.60 12.34 14.06
N ASN A 185 -32.19 12.90 13.00
CA ASN A 185 -33.36 12.33 12.31
C ASN A 185 -33.06 10.99 11.63
N LEU A 186 -31.87 10.81 11.09
CA LEU A 186 -31.42 9.52 10.55
C LEU A 186 -31.17 8.51 11.65
N LYS A 187 -30.56 8.90 12.78
CA LYS A 187 -30.39 8.01 13.95
C LYS A 187 -31.76 7.50 14.44
N LYS A 188 -32.76 8.40 14.59
CA LYS A 188 -34.12 8.05 15.01
C LYS A 188 -34.79 7.09 14.02
N PHE A 189 -34.64 7.34 12.71
CA PHE A 189 -35.19 6.48 11.67
C PHE A 189 -34.59 5.06 11.72
N PHE A 190 -33.28 4.93 11.91
CA PHE A 190 -32.58 3.64 12.01
C PHE A 190 -32.98 2.88 13.29
N LEU A 191 -33.30 3.55 14.39
CA LEU A 191 -33.70 2.92 15.64
C LEU A 191 -35.16 2.40 15.63
N THR A 192 -36.01 2.96 14.75
CA THR A 192 -37.44 2.62 14.72
C THR A 192 -37.82 1.58 13.66
N LYS A 193 -36.90 1.19 12.78
CA LYS A 193 -37.17 0.24 11.69
C LYS A 193 -36.10 -0.86 11.59
N LYS A 194 -36.51 -2.05 11.14
CA LYS A 194 -35.57 -3.07 10.71
C LYS A 194 -35.04 -2.69 9.34
N ILE A 195 -33.76 -2.37 9.23
CA ILE A 195 -33.12 -1.89 7.99
C ILE A 195 -31.97 -2.84 7.67
N TRP A 196 -31.83 -3.15 6.40
CA TRP A 196 -30.66 -3.78 5.84
C TRP A 196 -30.18 -2.97 4.63
N CYS A 197 -28.89 -3.01 4.35
CA CYS A 197 -28.28 -2.26 3.28
C CYS A 197 -27.49 -3.21 2.37
N ALA A 198 -27.84 -3.24 1.09
CA ALA A 198 -27.02 -3.87 0.06
C ALA A 198 -26.07 -2.81 -0.51
N SER A 199 -24.77 -3.06 -0.42
CA SER A 199 -23.74 -2.15 -0.90
C SER A 199 -22.87 -2.81 -1.97
N SER A 200 -22.57 -2.08 -3.05
CA SER A 200 -21.77 -2.57 -4.17
C SER A 200 -22.39 -3.76 -4.90
N THR A 201 -23.72 -3.75 -5.05
CA THR A 201 -24.46 -4.77 -5.79
C THR A 201 -24.10 -4.75 -7.27
N HIS A 202 -24.06 -5.92 -7.87
CA HIS A 202 -23.92 -6.09 -9.32
C HIS A 202 -25.30 -6.29 -9.97
N ASN A 203 -25.34 -6.04 -11.29
CA ASN A 203 -26.57 -6.18 -12.07
C ASN A 203 -27.22 -7.58 -11.81
N THR A 204 -28.50 -7.59 -11.45
CA THR A 204 -29.33 -8.74 -11.03
C THR A 204 -29.26 -9.14 -9.55
N GLU A 205 -28.27 -8.75 -8.78
CA GLU A 205 -28.22 -9.05 -7.33
C GLU A 205 -29.32 -8.33 -6.56
N GLU A 206 -29.75 -7.18 -7.05
CA GLU A 206 -30.85 -6.36 -6.48
C GLU A 206 -32.22 -7.07 -6.55
N ASN A 207 -32.39 -8.02 -7.48
CA ASN A 207 -33.63 -8.79 -7.62
C ASN A 207 -33.79 -9.89 -6.54
N ILE A 208 -32.75 -10.15 -5.75
CA ILE A 208 -32.72 -11.14 -4.67
C ILE A 208 -33.05 -10.50 -3.33
N CYS A 209 -33.05 -9.18 -3.31
CA CYS A 209 -33.27 -8.34 -2.14
C CYS A 209 -34.68 -7.81 -2.07
#